data_2e79ccbdf0da8fac878e55594ef50526
#
_entry.id   2e79ccbdf0da8fac878e55594ef50526
#
_cell.length_a   1.000
_cell.length_b   1.000
_cell.length_c   1.000
_cell.angle_alpha   90.00
_cell.angle_beta   90.00
_cell.angle_gamma   90.00
#
_symmetry.space_group_name_H-M   'P 1'
#
loop_
_entity.id
_entity.type
_entity.pdbx_description
1 polymer ?
#
loop_
_entity_poly.entity_id
_entity_poly.type
_entity_poly.pdbx_seq_one_letter_code
_entity_poly.pdbx_strand_id
1 'polypeptide(L)'
;MQLKPEEISKIIRAQIKHYENVIEQSEVGTVIMVGDGIARASGLEKCMAGELLQFDNGEYGMAQNLEENTVSIVLLGSDAGIKEGSIVKRTGKVVSVPVGDAMIGRVVNALGQPIDGAGPIETTEFRAIESRAPGIIDRQPVKEPLQTGIKAIDSMIPIGRGQRELIIGDRQTGKTSIATDAILNQKDTGVLCIYVAIGQKASTVANIRETLAQHGALDYTIIVSATAADSAPMQYIAPMAGAAIGEFFMYNGEDGKPASETNPGGHVLVIYDDLSKQAVAYRQMSLTLHRPPGREAYPGDIFYLHSRLLERAVKMSKKNGYGSMTALPIIETQDGDVSAYIPTNVISITDGQIYLQSELFFQGQRPAVDVGISVSRVGGDAQTKAMKQVAGNLRLDLASYQELAGFTQFGSDLDAVSYTHLRAH
;
A
#
# COMPACT_ATOMS: atom_id res chain seq x y z
N MET A 1 64.72 16.37 20.66
CA MET A 1 64.63 16.79 19.22
C MET A 1 63.44 17.74 19.13
N GLN A 2 63.63 19.04 19.00
CA GLN A 2 62.55 20.00 18.83
C GLN A 2 62.23 20.06 17.33
N LEU A 3 61.02 19.69 16.94
CA LEU A 3 60.54 19.81 15.58
C LEU A 3 60.46 21.28 15.20
N LYS A 4 60.97 21.62 14.01
CA LYS A 4 60.91 23.00 13.48
C LYS A 4 59.45 23.36 13.13
N PRO A 5 59.06 24.63 13.30
CA PRO A 5 57.67 25.11 13.02
C PRO A 5 57.18 24.74 11.60
N GLU A 6 58.08 24.66 10.63
CA GLU A 6 57.77 24.28 9.26
C GLU A 6 57.41 22.79 9.12
N GLU A 7 58.01 21.92 9.93
CA GLU A 7 57.72 20.46 9.94
C GLU A 7 56.38 20.19 10.62
N ILE A 8 56.07 20.94 11.70
CA ILE A 8 54.74 20.90 12.35
C ILE A 8 53.65 21.34 11.40
N SER A 9 53.89 22.42 10.64
CA SER A 9 52.94 22.94 9.65
C SER A 9 52.69 21.95 8.51
N LYS A 10 53.71 21.19 8.06
CA LYS A 10 53.57 20.16 7.06
C LYS A 10 52.76 18.94 7.58
N ILE A 11 52.98 18.53 8.82
CA ILE A 11 52.26 17.42 9.46
C ILE A 11 50.79 17.80 9.64
N ILE A 12 50.50 19.02 10.10
CA ILE A 12 49.12 19.51 10.26
C ILE A 12 48.42 19.58 8.90
N ARG A 13 49.05 20.09 7.86
CA ARG A 13 48.47 20.11 6.52
C ARG A 13 48.22 18.74 5.94
N ALA A 14 49.12 17.79 6.19
CA ALA A 14 48.95 16.39 5.78
C ALA A 14 47.78 15.74 6.54
N GLN A 15 47.66 16.00 7.84
CA GLN A 15 46.52 15.50 8.63
C GLN A 15 45.19 16.12 8.23
N ILE A 16 45.15 17.43 7.96
CA ILE A 16 43.94 18.11 7.44
C ILE A 16 43.54 17.51 6.09
N LYS A 17 44.48 17.34 5.19
CA LYS A 17 44.23 16.73 3.88
C LYS A 17 43.76 15.27 3.97
N HIS A 18 44.29 14.53 4.94
CA HIS A 18 43.84 13.18 5.25
C HIS A 18 42.43 13.17 5.85
N TYR A 19 42.09 14.16 6.69
CA TYR A 19 40.77 14.34 7.30
C TYR A 19 39.71 14.73 6.25
N GLU A 20 40.04 15.62 5.31
CA GLU A 20 39.17 15.94 4.18
C GLU A 20 38.94 14.73 3.27
N ASN A 21 39.96 13.92 2.98
CA ASN A 21 39.83 12.68 2.23
C ASN A 21 38.96 11.64 2.96
N VAL A 22 39.04 11.56 4.28
CA VAL A 22 38.18 10.66 5.10
C VAL A 22 36.72 11.11 5.08
N ILE A 23 36.46 12.42 5.05
CA ILE A 23 35.09 12.95 4.93
C ILE A 23 34.50 12.63 3.55
N GLU A 24 35.27 12.82 2.48
CA GLU A 24 34.84 12.43 1.14
C GLU A 24 34.66 10.92 1.00
N GLN A 25 35.54 10.11 1.59
CA GLN A 25 35.41 8.64 1.59
C GLN A 25 34.19 8.13 2.37
N SER A 26 33.72 8.84 3.39
CA SER A 26 32.56 8.43 4.18
C SER A 26 31.20 8.63 3.45
N GLU A 27 31.19 9.32 2.33
CA GLU A 27 29.99 9.54 1.49
C GLU A 27 29.97 8.66 0.23
N VAL A 28 31.07 7.95 -0.02
CA VAL A 28 31.26 7.08 -1.19
C VAL A 28 31.65 5.70 -0.72
N GLY A 29 30.91 4.70 -1.16
CA GLY A 29 31.21 3.29 -0.90
C GLY A 29 31.61 2.55 -2.17
N THR A 30 32.16 1.36 -1.98
CA THR A 30 32.53 0.43 -3.04
C THR A 30 31.72 -0.84 -2.91
N VAL A 31 31.13 -1.28 -4.01
CA VAL A 31 30.38 -2.53 -4.08
C VAL A 31 31.36 -3.70 -3.93
N ILE A 32 31.09 -4.57 -2.95
CA ILE A 32 31.90 -5.77 -2.68
C ILE A 32 31.24 -7.06 -3.16
N MET A 33 29.91 -7.00 -3.37
CA MET A 33 29.11 -8.12 -3.90
C MET A 33 27.84 -7.57 -4.54
N VAL A 34 27.39 -8.17 -5.63
CA VAL A 34 26.11 -7.89 -6.29
C VAL A 34 25.51 -9.18 -6.82
N GLY A 35 24.20 -9.34 -6.67
CA GLY A 35 23.42 -10.46 -7.18
C GLY A 35 21.98 -10.43 -6.70
N ASP A 36 21.08 -10.99 -7.50
CA ASP A 36 19.65 -11.13 -7.19
C ASP A 36 18.96 -9.83 -6.75
N GLY A 37 19.34 -8.68 -7.35
CA GLY A 37 18.75 -7.39 -7.04
C GLY A 37 19.26 -6.76 -5.73
N ILE A 38 20.34 -7.29 -5.16
CA ILE A 38 20.97 -6.78 -3.94
C ILE A 38 22.44 -6.51 -4.20
N ALA A 39 22.95 -5.39 -3.69
CA ALA A 39 24.36 -5.07 -3.61
C ALA A 39 24.81 -4.96 -2.16
N ARG A 40 26.04 -5.35 -1.86
CA ARG A 40 26.71 -5.02 -0.60
C ARG A 40 27.85 -4.06 -0.89
N ALA A 41 27.93 -2.99 -0.10
CA ALA A 41 28.97 -1.99 -0.25
C ALA A 41 29.68 -1.74 1.09
N SER A 42 30.95 -1.41 1.03
CA SER A 42 31.76 -0.93 2.15
C SER A 42 32.01 0.57 2.02
N GLY A 43 32.39 1.25 3.11
CA GLY A 43 32.75 2.67 3.10
C GLY A 43 31.57 3.63 3.22
N LEU A 44 30.40 3.15 3.59
CA LEU A 44 29.16 3.95 3.80
C LEU A 44 28.83 4.08 5.29
N GLU A 45 29.78 4.40 6.13
CA GLU A 45 29.66 4.36 7.60
C GLU A 45 28.58 5.26 8.19
N LYS A 46 28.23 6.35 7.49
CA LYS A 46 27.19 7.31 7.92
C LYS A 46 25.84 7.08 7.25
N CYS A 47 25.69 5.98 6.50
CA CYS A 47 24.45 5.67 5.79
C CYS A 47 23.31 5.44 6.76
N MET A 48 22.11 5.92 6.40
CA MET A 48 20.88 5.72 7.16
C MET A 48 20.08 4.55 6.58
N ALA A 49 19.36 3.84 7.43
CA ALA A 49 18.40 2.86 6.95
C ALA A 49 17.31 3.55 6.10
N GLY A 50 16.98 2.98 4.93
CA GLY A 50 16.05 3.57 3.98
C GLY A 50 16.64 4.73 3.16
N GLU A 51 17.94 5.01 3.28
CA GLU A 51 18.60 6.05 2.47
C GLU A 51 18.66 5.63 1.01
N LEU A 52 18.37 6.59 0.14
CA LEU A 52 18.54 6.44 -1.31
C LEU A 52 20.03 6.57 -1.63
N LEU A 53 20.55 5.59 -2.33
CA LEU A 53 21.94 5.52 -2.76
C LEU A 53 21.99 5.53 -4.28
N GLN A 54 22.99 6.20 -4.86
CA GLN A 54 23.18 6.30 -6.31
C GLN A 54 24.46 5.57 -6.74
N PHE A 55 24.33 4.68 -7.70
CA PHE A 55 25.47 4.01 -8.33
C PHE A 55 26.08 4.86 -9.46
N ASP A 56 27.31 4.55 -9.82
CA ASP A 56 28.06 5.23 -10.87
C ASP A 56 27.46 5.09 -12.28
N ASN A 57 26.66 4.05 -12.51
CA ASN A 57 25.87 3.86 -13.74
C ASN A 57 24.54 4.64 -13.77
N GLY A 58 24.23 5.41 -12.72
CA GLY A 58 23.00 6.21 -12.60
C GLY A 58 21.82 5.46 -11.96
N GLU A 59 21.95 4.16 -11.70
CA GLU A 59 20.93 3.38 -11.00
C GLU A 59 20.84 3.74 -9.51
N TYR A 60 19.70 3.43 -8.91
CA TYR A 60 19.43 3.70 -7.50
C TYR A 60 19.24 2.43 -6.69
N GLY A 61 19.60 2.52 -5.42
CA GLY A 61 19.33 1.50 -4.42
C GLY A 61 18.89 2.10 -3.10
N MET A 62 18.29 1.28 -2.26
CA MET A 62 17.87 1.65 -0.92
C MET A 62 18.69 0.87 0.11
N ALA A 63 19.30 1.58 1.05
CA ALA A 63 20.00 0.96 2.18
C ALA A 63 19.03 0.22 3.09
N GLN A 64 19.25 -1.08 3.29
CA GLN A 64 18.31 -1.93 4.03
C GLN A 64 18.90 -2.50 5.32
N ASN A 65 20.07 -3.13 5.26
CA ASN A 65 20.78 -3.61 6.43
C ASN A 65 22.07 -2.81 6.61
N LEU A 66 22.22 -2.26 7.80
CA LEU A 66 23.44 -1.56 8.22
C LEU A 66 24.23 -2.49 9.14
N GLU A 67 25.37 -2.94 8.68
CA GLU A 67 26.32 -3.77 9.44
C GLU A 67 27.53 -2.91 9.81
N GLU A 68 28.41 -3.40 10.67
CA GLU A 68 29.57 -2.64 11.18
C GLU A 68 30.47 -2.09 10.06
N ASN A 69 30.73 -2.87 9.01
CA ASN A 69 31.64 -2.50 7.93
C ASN A 69 30.99 -2.52 6.54
N THR A 70 29.72 -2.91 6.45
CA THR A 70 29.00 -3.05 5.17
C THR A 70 27.57 -2.57 5.25
N VAL A 71 27.06 -2.14 4.11
CA VAL A 71 25.66 -1.79 3.92
C VAL A 71 25.08 -2.71 2.84
N SER A 72 24.00 -3.40 3.17
CA SER A 72 23.25 -4.15 2.17
C SER A 72 22.23 -3.22 1.52
N ILE A 73 22.27 -3.15 0.20
CA ILE A 73 21.53 -2.22 -0.63
C ILE A 73 20.59 -3.01 -1.53
N VAL A 74 19.33 -2.68 -1.48
CA VAL A 74 18.31 -3.25 -2.36
C VAL A 74 18.23 -2.39 -3.61
N LEU A 75 18.43 -2.98 -4.79
CA LEU A 75 18.44 -2.25 -6.06
C LEU A 75 17.00 -1.92 -6.49
N LEU A 76 16.74 -0.64 -6.77
CA LEU A 76 15.45 -0.13 -7.19
C LEU A 76 15.28 -0.06 -8.71
N GLY A 77 16.30 -0.53 -9.44
CA GLY A 77 16.35 -0.62 -10.91
C GLY A 77 16.99 -1.91 -11.37
N SER A 78 17.65 -1.85 -12.51
CA SER A 78 18.38 -2.99 -13.07
C SER A 78 19.72 -3.19 -12.35
N ASP A 79 20.10 -4.42 -12.10
CA ASP A 79 21.44 -4.78 -11.65
C ASP A 79 22.47 -4.82 -12.81
N ALA A 80 21.99 -4.68 -14.05
CA ALA A 80 22.83 -4.68 -15.23
C ALA A 80 23.84 -3.51 -15.20
N GLY A 81 25.14 -3.85 -15.22
CA GLY A 81 26.20 -2.86 -15.17
C GLY A 81 26.73 -2.53 -13.77
N ILE A 82 26.08 -2.98 -12.70
CA ILE A 82 26.62 -2.94 -11.34
C ILE A 82 27.47 -4.19 -11.13
N LYS A 83 28.71 -4.01 -10.66
CA LYS A 83 29.66 -5.09 -10.42
C LYS A 83 30.51 -4.82 -9.19
N GLU A 84 31.23 -5.82 -8.74
CA GLU A 84 32.28 -5.63 -7.71
C GLU A 84 33.21 -4.50 -8.12
N GLY A 85 33.50 -3.58 -7.21
CA GLY A 85 34.31 -2.39 -7.48
C GLY A 85 33.51 -1.18 -7.99
N SER A 86 32.24 -1.32 -8.37
CA SER A 86 31.37 -0.16 -8.69
C SER A 86 31.27 0.81 -7.53
N ILE A 87 31.16 2.07 -7.85
CA ILE A 87 31.07 3.14 -6.85
C ILE A 87 29.59 3.41 -6.53
N VAL A 88 29.29 3.54 -5.25
CA VAL A 88 27.98 3.94 -4.75
C VAL A 88 28.10 5.16 -3.85
N LYS A 89 27.25 6.17 -4.09
CA LYS A 89 27.26 7.45 -3.37
C LYS A 89 26.00 7.59 -2.51
N ARG A 90 26.17 8.16 -1.34
CA ARG A 90 25.07 8.58 -0.50
C ARG A 90 24.37 9.80 -1.10
N THR A 91 23.04 9.82 -1.02
CA THR A 91 22.27 11.02 -1.39
C THR A 91 21.92 11.88 -0.17
N GLY A 92 22.08 11.35 1.05
CA GLY A 92 21.66 11.98 2.28
C GLY A 92 20.13 12.10 2.43
N LYS A 93 19.37 11.45 1.55
CA LYS A 93 17.91 11.50 1.53
C LYS A 93 17.34 10.09 1.61
N VAL A 94 16.26 9.91 2.37
CA VAL A 94 15.49 8.66 2.36
C VAL A 94 14.71 8.53 1.05
N VAL A 95 14.38 7.30 0.66
CA VAL A 95 13.58 7.06 -0.55
C VAL A 95 12.26 7.82 -0.43
N SER A 96 12.00 8.67 -1.43
CA SER A 96 10.86 9.57 -1.46
C SER A 96 10.21 9.54 -2.85
N VAL A 97 8.92 9.87 -2.91
CA VAL A 97 8.16 9.96 -4.16
C VAL A 97 7.65 11.38 -4.37
N PRO A 98 7.52 11.83 -5.63
CA PRO A 98 6.85 13.08 -5.94
C PRO A 98 5.40 13.02 -5.49
N VAL A 99 4.85 14.15 -5.07
CA VAL A 99 3.47 14.27 -4.60
C VAL A 99 2.85 15.57 -5.13
N GLY A 100 1.54 15.74 -4.99
CA GLY A 100 0.81 16.93 -5.39
C GLY A 100 -0.12 16.67 -6.57
N ASP A 101 -0.85 17.72 -6.97
CA ASP A 101 -1.91 17.64 -7.99
C ASP A 101 -1.41 17.19 -9.36
N ALA A 102 -0.13 17.46 -9.67
CA ALA A 102 0.51 17.01 -10.92
C ALA A 102 0.55 15.48 -11.07
N MET A 103 0.30 14.74 -9.99
CA MET A 103 0.21 13.27 -10.00
C MET A 103 -1.17 12.75 -10.44
N ILE A 104 -2.22 13.57 -10.34
CA ILE A 104 -3.60 13.15 -10.65
C ILE A 104 -3.71 12.79 -12.14
N GLY A 105 -4.36 11.68 -12.42
CA GLY A 105 -4.51 11.14 -13.79
C GLY A 105 -3.30 10.40 -14.34
N ARG A 106 -2.18 10.36 -13.60
CA ARG A 106 -0.92 9.77 -14.05
C ARG A 106 -0.79 8.29 -13.64
N VAL A 107 -0.01 7.58 -14.44
CA VAL A 107 0.45 6.23 -14.12
C VAL A 107 1.94 6.29 -13.85
N VAL A 108 2.34 5.90 -12.65
CA VAL A 108 3.72 5.98 -12.20
C VAL A 108 4.24 4.64 -11.69
N ASN A 109 5.55 4.47 -11.67
CA ASN A 109 6.19 3.33 -10.99
C ASN A 109 6.27 3.57 -9.47
N ALA A 110 6.85 2.62 -8.75
CA ALA A 110 6.99 2.71 -7.28
C ALA A 110 7.93 3.82 -6.78
N LEU A 111 8.69 4.46 -7.65
CA LEU A 111 9.50 5.65 -7.37
C LEU A 111 8.79 6.96 -7.77
N GLY A 112 7.53 6.88 -8.23
CA GLY A 112 6.77 8.02 -8.72
C GLY A 112 7.19 8.53 -10.10
N GLN A 113 8.01 7.77 -10.84
CA GLN A 113 8.38 8.13 -12.20
C GLN A 113 7.24 7.77 -13.18
N PRO A 114 6.88 8.67 -14.11
CA PRO A 114 5.79 8.43 -15.05
C PRO A 114 6.14 7.30 -16.02
N ILE A 115 5.17 6.40 -16.23
CA ILE A 115 5.26 5.27 -17.16
C ILE A 115 4.11 5.27 -18.19
N ASP A 116 3.33 6.33 -18.23
CA ASP A 116 2.15 6.52 -19.08
C ASP A 116 2.44 7.19 -20.44
N GLY A 117 3.68 7.60 -20.67
CA GLY A 117 4.08 8.31 -21.88
C GLY A 117 3.60 9.76 -21.96
N ALA A 118 3.00 10.32 -20.91
CA ALA A 118 2.48 11.69 -20.87
C ALA A 118 3.52 12.74 -20.49
N GLY A 119 4.81 12.41 -20.53
CA GLY A 119 5.91 13.31 -20.18
C GLY A 119 6.22 13.36 -18.67
N PRO A 120 7.21 14.18 -18.27
CA PRO A 120 7.63 14.30 -16.89
C PRO A 120 6.52 14.88 -16.00
N ILE A 121 6.56 14.56 -14.70
CA ILE A 121 5.69 15.15 -13.69
C ILE A 121 6.43 16.33 -13.07
N GLU A 122 5.91 17.53 -13.28
CA GLU A 122 6.50 18.76 -12.75
C GLU A 122 5.97 19.00 -11.32
N THR A 123 6.75 18.65 -10.33
CA THR A 123 6.48 18.96 -8.91
C THR A 123 7.77 19.22 -8.16
N THR A 124 7.69 20.08 -7.17
CA THR A 124 8.78 20.35 -6.22
C THR A 124 8.55 19.65 -4.88
N GLU A 125 7.37 19.05 -4.72
CA GLU A 125 6.95 18.40 -3.49
C GLU A 125 7.31 16.92 -3.51
N PHE A 126 8.00 16.47 -2.46
CA PHE A 126 8.39 15.07 -2.28
C PHE A 126 8.04 14.60 -0.88
N ARG A 127 7.63 13.34 -0.75
CA ARG A 127 7.32 12.73 0.52
C ARG A 127 8.05 11.39 0.67
N ALA A 128 8.65 11.15 1.85
CA ALA A 128 9.26 9.87 2.17
C ALA A 128 8.22 8.74 2.09
N ILE A 129 8.60 7.63 1.47
CA ILE A 129 7.69 6.47 1.34
C ILE A 129 7.41 5.80 2.69
N GLU A 130 8.39 5.81 3.58
CA GLU A 130 8.25 5.35 4.96
C GLU A 130 7.92 6.52 5.87
N SER A 131 6.75 6.52 6.47
CA SER A 131 6.34 7.49 7.47
C SER A 131 5.63 6.80 8.63
N ARG A 132 5.69 7.43 9.80
CA ARG A 132 4.99 6.94 10.99
C ARG A 132 3.48 7.18 10.83
N ALA A 133 2.70 6.19 11.24
CA ALA A 133 1.26 6.36 11.35
C ALA A 133 0.90 7.46 12.37
N PRO A 134 -0.20 8.21 12.16
CA PRO A 134 -0.70 9.19 13.13
C PRO A 134 -0.92 8.58 14.52
N GLY A 135 -0.61 9.36 15.56
CA GLY A 135 -0.81 8.96 16.95
C GLY A 135 -2.29 8.86 17.34
N ILE A 136 -2.57 8.35 18.53
CA ILE A 136 -3.95 8.15 19.01
C ILE A 136 -4.71 9.49 19.12
N ILE A 137 -4.04 10.55 19.59
CA ILE A 137 -4.63 11.88 19.76
C ILE A 137 -4.86 12.62 18.44
N ASP A 138 -4.21 12.17 17.35
CA ASP A 138 -4.35 12.75 16.02
C ASP A 138 -5.54 12.18 15.25
N ARG A 139 -6.17 11.15 15.78
CA ARG A 139 -7.28 10.42 15.15
C ARG A 139 -8.63 10.82 15.75
N GLN A 140 -9.69 10.56 14.99
CA GLN A 140 -11.05 10.56 15.47
C GLN A 140 -11.79 9.31 15.00
N PRO A 141 -12.92 8.94 15.66
CA PRO A 141 -13.73 7.81 15.21
C PRO A 141 -14.26 7.98 13.79
N VAL A 142 -14.30 6.87 13.04
CA VAL A 142 -14.86 6.81 11.70
C VAL A 142 -16.38 6.86 11.79
N LYS A 143 -17.02 7.87 11.15
CA LYS A 143 -18.48 8.08 11.15
C LYS A 143 -19.04 8.52 9.81
N GLU A 144 -18.18 8.87 8.86
CA GLU A 144 -18.57 9.32 7.53
C GLU A 144 -18.55 8.14 6.56
N PRO A 145 -19.63 7.88 5.80
CA PRO A 145 -19.64 6.78 4.85
C PRO A 145 -18.69 7.02 3.67
N LEU A 146 -18.01 5.96 3.25
CA LEU A 146 -17.40 5.84 1.94
C LEU A 146 -18.26 4.88 1.14
N GLN A 147 -19.08 5.42 0.24
CA GLN A 147 -20.00 4.61 -0.55
C GLN A 147 -19.26 3.97 -1.72
N THR A 148 -19.29 2.64 -1.78
CA THR A 148 -18.68 1.86 -2.87
C THR A 148 -19.58 1.81 -4.10
N GLY A 149 -20.88 2.15 -3.96
CA GLY A 149 -21.90 1.99 -5.00
C GLY A 149 -22.40 0.55 -5.15
N ILE A 150 -21.84 -0.39 -4.38
CA ILE A 150 -22.20 -1.81 -4.41
C ILE A 150 -23.20 -2.07 -3.28
N LYS A 151 -24.45 -2.35 -3.65
CA LYS A 151 -25.56 -2.49 -2.68
C LYS A 151 -25.25 -3.48 -1.55
N ALA A 152 -24.68 -4.64 -1.90
CA ALA A 152 -24.34 -5.67 -0.92
C ALA A 152 -23.32 -5.18 0.13
N ILE A 153 -22.36 -4.36 -0.28
CA ILE A 153 -21.33 -3.83 0.61
C ILE A 153 -21.91 -2.67 1.43
N ASP A 154 -22.44 -1.65 0.77
CA ASP A 154 -22.89 -0.43 1.44
C ASP A 154 -24.04 -0.66 2.43
N SER A 155 -24.87 -1.71 2.20
CA SER A 155 -25.96 -2.06 3.09
C SER A 155 -25.57 -2.98 4.25
N MET A 156 -24.70 -3.97 4.01
CA MET A 156 -24.43 -5.04 4.99
C MET A 156 -23.02 -4.99 5.58
N ILE A 157 -22.05 -4.41 4.88
CA ILE A 157 -20.63 -4.33 5.26
C ILE A 157 -20.14 -2.89 4.98
N PRO A 158 -20.74 -1.87 5.60
CA PRO A 158 -20.47 -0.48 5.25
C PRO A 158 -19.04 -0.08 5.59
N ILE A 159 -18.47 0.75 4.71
CA ILE A 159 -17.11 1.27 4.83
C ILE A 159 -17.19 2.76 5.17
N GLY A 160 -16.38 3.19 6.13
CA GLY A 160 -16.25 4.59 6.51
C GLY A 160 -14.96 5.22 6.04
N ARG A 161 -14.96 6.55 5.87
CA ARG A 161 -13.77 7.33 5.52
C ARG A 161 -12.72 7.26 6.62
N GLY A 162 -11.57 6.65 6.32
CA GLY A 162 -10.50 6.39 7.27
C GLY A 162 -10.45 4.95 7.80
N GLN A 163 -11.35 4.08 7.34
CA GLN A 163 -11.38 2.66 7.68
C GLN A 163 -10.41 1.85 6.82
N ARG A 164 -9.96 0.72 7.35
CA ARG A 164 -9.22 -0.33 6.64
C ARG A 164 -10.14 -1.52 6.45
N GLU A 165 -10.62 -1.74 5.24
CA GLU A 165 -11.51 -2.86 4.94
C GLU A 165 -10.84 -3.81 3.94
N LEU A 166 -10.61 -5.05 4.36
CA LEU A 166 -9.93 -6.06 3.55
C LEU A 166 -10.89 -6.64 2.51
N ILE A 167 -10.44 -6.78 1.27
CA ILE A 167 -11.11 -7.57 0.23
C ILE A 167 -10.32 -8.87 0.08
N ILE A 168 -10.94 -10.00 0.41
CA ILE A 168 -10.25 -11.30 0.46
C ILE A 168 -11.04 -12.37 -0.30
N GLY A 169 -10.36 -13.27 -0.97
CA GLY A 169 -10.95 -14.39 -1.71
C GLY A 169 -9.97 -14.99 -2.72
N ASP A 170 -10.37 -16.08 -3.36
CA ASP A 170 -9.56 -16.77 -4.35
C ASP A 170 -9.39 -15.99 -5.64
N ARG A 171 -8.56 -16.50 -6.55
CA ARG A 171 -8.37 -15.89 -7.88
C ARG A 171 -9.70 -15.81 -8.63
N GLN A 172 -9.87 -14.71 -9.38
CA GLN A 172 -11.01 -14.50 -10.26
C GLN A 172 -12.40 -14.43 -9.57
N THR A 173 -12.46 -14.20 -8.27
CA THR A 173 -13.72 -14.01 -7.54
C THR A 173 -14.29 -12.60 -7.62
N GLY A 174 -13.61 -11.67 -8.32
CA GLY A 174 -14.08 -10.30 -8.53
C GLY A 174 -13.49 -9.26 -7.57
N LYS A 175 -12.39 -9.55 -6.85
CA LYS A 175 -11.73 -8.60 -5.92
C LYS A 175 -11.37 -7.28 -6.59
N THR A 176 -10.66 -7.34 -7.71
CA THR A 176 -10.27 -6.15 -8.49
C THR A 176 -11.48 -5.40 -9.03
N SER A 177 -12.56 -6.11 -9.42
CA SER A 177 -13.80 -5.47 -9.90
C SER A 177 -14.45 -4.63 -8.81
N ILE A 178 -14.58 -5.16 -7.58
CA ILE A 178 -15.09 -4.41 -6.43
C ILE A 178 -14.24 -3.16 -6.17
N ALA A 179 -12.92 -3.30 -6.23
CA ALA A 179 -12.00 -2.19 -6.03
C ALA A 179 -12.16 -1.11 -7.12
N THR A 180 -12.26 -1.53 -8.39
CA THR A 180 -12.45 -0.62 -9.52
C THR A 180 -13.82 0.07 -9.43
N ASP A 181 -14.89 -0.66 -9.13
CA ASP A 181 -16.24 -0.09 -8.96
C ASP A 181 -16.28 0.91 -7.81
N ALA A 182 -15.56 0.64 -6.70
CA ALA A 182 -15.45 1.58 -5.59
C ALA A 182 -14.77 2.89 -6.04
N ILE A 183 -13.77 2.86 -6.93
CA ILE A 183 -13.16 4.06 -7.53
C ILE A 183 -14.18 4.79 -8.40
N LEU A 184 -14.84 4.08 -9.33
CA LEU A 184 -15.81 4.69 -10.26
C LEU A 184 -16.92 5.44 -9.50
N ASN A 185 -17.33 4.92 -8.36
CA ASN A 185 -18.38 5.51 -7.53
C ASN A 185 -17.89 6.67 -6.64
N GLN A 186 -16.60 7.05 -6.67
CA GLN A 186 -16.12 8.27 -5.98
C GLN A 186 -16.28 9.54 -6.82
N LYS A 187 -16.81 9.45 -8.02
CA LYS A 187 -17.11 10.64 -8.83
C LYS A 187 -17.97 11.63 -8.04
N ASP A 188 -17.59 12.88 -8.04
CA ASP A 188 -18.29 14.00 -7.37
C ASP A 188 -18.42 13.88 -5.83
N THR A 189 -17.66 12.96 -5.19
CA THR A 189 -17.66 12.78 -3.73
C THR A 189 -16.54 13.54 -3.02
N GLY A 190 -15.62 14.15 -3.78
CA GLY A 190 -14.41 14.80 -3.24
C GLY A 190 -13.38 13.83 -2.68
N VAL A 191 -13.44 12.56 -3.06
CA VAL A 191 -12.47 11.53 -2.66
C VAL A 191 -11.47 11.30 -3.80
N LEU A 192 -10.18 11.55 -3.52
CA LEU A 192 -9.10 11.20 -4.43
C LEU A 192 -8.82 9.68 -4.32
N CYS A 193 -8.63 9.02 -5.44
CA CYS A 193 -8.36 7.58 -5.47
C CYS A 193 -6.92 7.29 -5.85
N ILE A 194 -6.33 6.28 -5.21
CA ILE A 194 -5.00 5.77 -5.55
C ILE A 194 -5.12 4.26 -5.74
N TYR A 195 -4.84 3.80 -6.94
CA TYR A 195 -4.80 2.39 -7.25
C TYR A 195 -3.35 1.92 -7.31
N VAL A 196 -2.97 1.02 -6.41
CA VAL A 196 -1.62 0.45 -6.35
C VAL A 196 -1.65 -0.98 -6.89
N ALA A 197 -1.14 -1.16 -8.09
CA ALA A 197 -0.98 -2.47 -8.74
C ALA A 197 0.36 -3.10 -8.31
N ILE A 198 0.30 -4.26 -7.67
CA ILE A 198 1.48 -4.94 -7.11
C ILE A 198 1.61 -6.33 -7.73
N GLY A 199 2.69 -6.57 -8.47
CA GLY A 199 2.97 -7.87 -9.09
C GLY A 199 1.92 -8.32 -10.11
N GLN A 200 1.16 -7.39 -10.68
CA GLN A 200 0.16 -7.66 -11.71
C GLN A 200 0.78 -7.65 -13.11
N LYS A 201 0.09 -8.26 -14.07
CA LYS A 201 0.50 -8.18 -15.48
C LYS A 201 0.29 -6.76 -16.00
N ALA A 202 1.22 -6.24 -16.79
CA ALA A 202 1.10 -4.92 -17.40
C ALA A 202 -0.20 -4.75 -18.22
N SER A 203 -0.66 -5.81 -18.89
CA SER A 203 -1.94 -5.80 -19.61
C SER A 203 -3.15 -5.59 -18.69
N THR A 204 -3.12 -6.13 -17.47
CA THR A 204 -4.18 -5.93 -16.47
C THR A 204 -4.22 -4.48 -16.02
N VAL A 205 -3.07 -3.89 -15.73
CA VAL A 205 -2.95 -2.47 -15.34
C VAL A 205 -3.42 -1.56 -16.47
N ALA A 206 -3.05 -1.87 -17.71
CA ALA A 206 -3.51 -1.13 -18.89
C ALA A 206 -5.04 -1.18 -19.04
N ASN A 207 -5.66 -2.33 -18.85
CA ASN A 207 -7.12 -2.48 -18.90
C ASN A 207 -7.83 -1.70 -17.80
N ILE A 208 -7.27 -1.69 -16.57
CA ILE A 208 -7.83 -0.90 -15.46
C ILE A 208 -7.74 0.59 -15.79
N ARG A 209 -6.57 1.07 -16.25
CA ARG A 209 -6.40 2.45 -16.67
C ARG A 209 -7.41 2.84 -17.75
N GLU A 210 -7.59 1.99 -18.76
CA GLU A 210 -8.54 2.25 -19.85
C GLU A 210 -9.98 2.31 -19.31
N THR A 211 -10.37 1.39 -18.43
CA THR A 211 -11.70 1.39 -17.81
C THR A 211 -11.92 2.68 -17.01
N LEU A 212 -10.95 3.12 -16.21
CA LEU A 212 -11.04 4.38 -15.46
C LEU A 212 -11.10 5.60 -16.40
N ALA A 213 -10.34 5.58 -17.50
CA ALA A 213 -10.37 6.66 -18.50
C ALA A 213 -11.74 6.77 -19.18
N GLN A 214 -12.32 5.65 -19.63
CA GLN A 214 -13.63 5.61 -20.29
C GLN A 214 -14.76 6.16 -19.40
N HIS A 215 -14.64 6.03 -18.09
CA HIS A 215 -15.62 6.55 -17.13
C HIS A 215 -15.26 7.92 -16.54
N GLY A 216 -14.17 8.56 -17.03
CA GLY A 216 -13.70 9.85 -16.51
C GLY A 216 -13.16 9.80 -15.07
N ALA A 217 -12.81 8.60 -14.59
CA ALA A 217 -12.31 8.42 -13.24
C ALA A 217 -10.81 8.74 -13.10
N LEU A 218 -10.06 8.91 -14.18
CA LEU A 218 -8.68 9.37 -14.13
C LEU A 218 -8.57 10.80 -13.60
N ASP A 219 -9.60 11.62 -13.74
CA ASP A 219 -9.60 13.01 -13.26
C ASP A 219 -9.43 13.13 -11.73
N TYR A 220 -9.64 12.03 -11.01
CA TYR A 220 -9.46 11.95 -9.56
C TYR A 220 -8.74 10.67 -9.12
N THR A 221 -7.97 10.03 -10.02
CA THR A 221 -7.28 8.77 -9.70
C THR A 221 -5.80 8.83 -10.10
N ILE A 222 -4.94 8.33 -9.22
CA ILE A 222 -3.51 8.09 -9.47
C ILE A 222 -3.28 6.58 -9.50
N ILE A 223 -2.51 6.09 -10.47
CA ILE A 223 -2.14 4.67 -10.56
C ILE A 223 -0.66 4.52 -10.26
N VAL A 224 -0.33 3.74 -9.23
CA VAL A 224 1.05 3.33 -8.91
C VAL A 224 1.21 1.88 -9.33
N SER A 225 2.16 1.58 -10.20
CA SER A 225 2.33 0.24 -10.75
C SER A 225 3.74 -0.30 -10.49
N ALA A 226 3.79 -1.48 -9.90
CA ALA A 226 4.95 -2.36 -9.90
C ALA A 226 4.48 -3.71 -10.45
N THR A 227 4.77 -3.95 -11.72
CA THR A 227 4.29 -5.14 -12.46
C THR A 227 5.00 -6.42 -12.03
N ALA A 228 4.53 -7.56 -12.51
CA ALA A 228 5.18 -8.85 -12.28
C ALA A 228 6.58 -8.95 -12.95
N ALA A 229 6.89 -8.07 -13.91
CA ALA A 229 8.18 -7.99 -14.54
C ALA A 229 9.18 -7.10 -13.78
N ASP A 230 8.68 -6.27 -12.85
CA ASP A 230 9.52 -5.42 -12.01
C ASP A 230 10.17 -6.23 -10.89
N SER A 231 11.31 -5.74 -10.41
CA SER A 231 12.07 -6.38 -9.34
C SER A 231 11.25 -6.49 -8.03
N ALA A 232 11.58 -7.45 -7.18
CA ALA A 232 10.95 -7.61 -5.88
C ALA A 232 11.02 -6.33 -5.03
N PRO A 233 12.12 -5.57 -4.98
CA PRO A 233 12.18 -4.27 -4.32
C PRO A 233 11.12 -3.28 -4.78
N MET A 234 10.87 -3.18 -6.07
CA MET A 234 9.86 -2.28 -6.62
C MET A 234 8.44 -2.68 -6.18
N GLN A 235 8.15 -3.99 -6.20
CA GLN A 235 6.88 -4.52 -5.69
C GLN A 235 6.72 -4.30 -4.18
N TYR A 236 7.82 -4.36 -3.43
CA TYR A 236 7.84 -4.13 -1.99
C TYR A 236 7.52 -2.68 -1.63
N ILE A 237 8.13 -1.69 -2.32
CA ILE A 237 7.94 -0.28 -1.98
C ILE A 237 6.67 0.34 -2.57
N ALA A 238 6.07 -0.23 -3.62
CA ALA A 238 4.91 0.32 -4.31
C ALA A 238 3.74 0.67 -3.37
N PRO A 239 3.31 -0.19 -2.42
CA PRO A 239 2.24 0.17 -1.47
C PRO A 239 2.61 1.36 -0.58
N MET A 240 3.87 1.46 -0.17
CA MET A 240 4.36 2.56 0.67
C MET A 240 4.39 3.87 -0.12
N ALA A 241 4.76 3.81 -1.40
CA ALA A 241 4.69 4.94 -2.32
C ALA A 241 3.25 5.44 -2.49
N GLY A 242 2.30 4.53 -2.76
CA GLY A 242 0.88 4.88 -2.84
C GLY A 242 0.35 5.50 -1.56
N ALA A 243 0.73 4.96 -0.39
CA ALA A 243 0.37 5.54 0.89
C ALA A 243 0.97 6.95 1.08
N ALA A 244 2.24 7.17 0.72
CA ALA A 244 2.90 8.46 0.82
C ALA A 244 2.23 9.53 -0.07
N ILE A 245 1.83 9.16 -1.28
CA ILE A 245 1.07 10.04 -2.17
C ILE A 245 -0.29 10.38 -1.54
N GLY A 246 -1.01 9.40 -1.00
CA GLY A 246 -2.30 9.62 -0.34
C GLY A 246 -2.20 10.49 0.91
N GLU A 247 -1.16 10.30 1.70
CA GLU A 247 -0.91 11.11 2.90
C GLU A 247 -0.70 12.58 2.58
N PHE A 248 -0.12 12.91 1.42
CA PHE A 248 0.03 14.31 1.02
C PHE A 248 -1.33 15.01 0.98
N PHE A 249 -2.30 14.43 0.32
CA PHE A 249 -3.65 15.00 0.22
C PHE A 249 -4.41 14.96 1.55
N MET A 250 -4.21 13.92 2.36
CA MET A 250 -4.84 13.82 3.68
C MET A 250 -4.34 14.91 4.65
N TYR A 251 -3.05 15.24 4.59
CA TYR A 251 -2.41 16.22 5.49
C TYR A 251 -2.41 17.66 4.99
N ASN A 252 -2.82 17.91 3.76
CA ASN A 252 -2.90 19.25 3.19
C ASN A 252 -4.33 19.56 2.75
N GLY A 253 -4.70 20.84 2.89
CA GLY A 253 -5.94 21.36 2.34
C GLY A 253 -5.83 21.68 0.84
N GLU A 254 -6.92 22.15 0.24
CA GLU A 254 -6.99 22.48 -1.19
C GLU A 254 -5.97 23.57 -1.62
N ASP A 255 -5.52 24.39 -0.68
CA ASP A 255 -4.49 25.41 -0.94
C ASP A 255 -3.05 24.86 -0.88
N GLY A 256 -2.88 23.56 -0.73
CA GLY A 256 -1.59 22.88 -0.61
C GLY A 256 -0.87 23.10 0.73
N LYS A 257 -1.46 23.85 1.66
CA LYS A 257 -0.90 24.07 2.99
C LYS A 257 -1.35 23.02 3.99
N PRO A 258 -0.62 22.85 5.11
CA PRO A 258 -0.98 21.91 6.14
C PRO A 258 -2.44 22.02 6.58
N ALA A 259 -3.10 20.88 6.66
CA ALA A 259 -4.50 20.79 7.06
C ALA A 259 -4.72 21.30 8.49
N SER A 260 -5.83 22.00 8.70
CA SER A 260 -6.24 22.57 9.97
C SER A 260 -7.77 22.60 10.05
N GLU A 261 -8.33 23.05 11.18
CA GLU A 261 -9.78 23.18 11.33
C GLU A 261 -10.42 24.11 10.29
N THR A 262 -9.69 25.14 9.83
CA THR A 262 -10.14 26.13 8.83
C THR A 262 -9.69 25.83 7.41
N ASN A 263 -8.76 24.88 7.24
CA ASN A 263 -8.26 24.38 5.96
C ASN A 263 -8.32 22.85 5.96
N PRO A 264 -9.47 22.24 5.70
CA PRO A 264 -9.65 20.80 5.81
C PRO A 264 -8.73 20.02 4.87
N GLY A 265 -8.18 18.92 5.38
CA GLY A 265 -7.44 17.96 4.57
C GLY A 265 -8.36 17.15 3.66
N GLY A 266 -7.80 16.64 2.56
CA GLY A 266 -8.53 15.85 1.59
C GLY A 266 -8.93 14.45 2.10
N HIS A 267 -9.83 13.82 1.35
CA HIS A 267 -10.24 12.44 1.56
C HIS A 267 -9.64 11.56 0.48
N VAL A 268 -9.02 10.47 0.88
CA VAL A 268 -8.30 9.57 -0.04
C VAL A 268 -8.81 8.14 0.12
N LEU A 269 -8.99 7.45 -0.99
CA LEU A 269 -9.20 6.02 -1.07
C LEU A 269 -7.96 5.37 -1.69
N VAL A 270 -7.27 4.50 -0.95
CA VAL A 270 -6.12 3.76 -1.45
C VAL A 270 -6.47 2.28 -1.57
N ILE A 271 -6.25 1.72 -2.76
CA ILE A 271 -6.43 0.31 -3.04
C ILE A 271 -5.06 -0.34 -3.23
N TYR A 272 -4.81 -1.44 -2.53
CA TYR A 272 -3.59 -2.24 -2.66
C TYR A 272 -3.91 -3.59 -3.31
N ASP A 273 -3.68 -3.71 -4.60
CA ASP A 273 -4.00 -4.91 -5.39
C ASP A 273 -2.72 -5.60 -5.91
N ASP A 274 -2.15 -6.61 -5.21
CA ASP A 274 -2.55 -7.15 -3.91
C ASP A 274 -1.36 -7.20 -2.92
N LEU A 275 -1.66 -7.18 -1.63
CA LEU A 275 -0.62 -7.27 -0.59
C LEU A 275 -0.03 -8.67 -0.45
N SER A 276 -0.66 -9.73 -0.98
CA SER A 276 -0.07 -11.07 -1.04
C SER A 276 1.21 -11.06 -1.88
N LYS A 277 1.23 -10.29 -2.97
CA LYS A 277 2.42 -10.11 -3.83
C LYS A 277 3.51 -9.31 -3.13
N GLN A 278 3.14 -8.25 -2.38
CA GLN A 278 4.10 -7.52 -1.54
C GLN A 278 4.76 -8.45 -0.53
N ALA A 279 3.99 -9.32 0.14
CA ALA A 279 4.52 -10.28 1.09
C ALA A 279 5.53 -11.25 0.43
N VAL A 280 5.21 -11.76 -0.77
CA VAL A 280 6.11 -12.63 -1.54
C VAL A 280 7.40 -11.89 -1.92
N ALA A 281 7.29 -10.65 -2.39
CA ALA A 281 8.45 -9.81 -2.73
C ALA A 281 9.34 -9.57 -1.50
N TYR A 282 8.74 -9.26 -0.35
CA TYR A 282 9.47 -9.07 0.90
C TYR A 282 10.15 -10.36 1.40
N ARG A 283 9.49 -11.52 1.25
CA ARG A 283 10.10 -12.82 1.53
C ARG A 283 11.32 -13.07 0.65
N GLN A 284 11.20 -12.84 -0.65
CA GLN A 284 12.32 -13.00 -1.59
C GLN A 284 13.49 -12.11 -1.20
N MET A 285 13.27 -10.82 -0.98
CA MET A 285 14.32 -9.88 -0.54
C MET A 285 14.97 -10.32 0.77
N SER A 286 14.17 -10.75 1.75
CA SER A 286 14.65 -11.15 3.07
C SER A 286 15.52 -12.40 3.00
N LEU A 287 15.17 -13.36 2.16
CA LEU A 287 15.99 -14.57 1.91
C LEU A 287 17.31 -14.21 1.23
N THR A 288 17.29 -13.34 0.24
CA THR A 288 18.53 -12.88 -0.44
C THR A 288 19.42 -12.05 0.51
N LEU A 289 18.81 -11.30 1.44
CA LEU A 289 19.54 -10.60 2.51
C LEU A 289 19.99 -11.53 3.65
N HIS A 290 19.80 -12.85 3.51
CA HIS A 290 20.14 -13.87 4.53
C HIS A 290 19.51 -13.63 5.90
N ARG A 291 18.33 -13.00 5.96
CA ARG A 291 17.56 -12.87 7.18
C ARG A 291 16.98 -14.24 7.56
N PRO A 292 16.98 -14.61 8.85
CA PRO A 292 16.48 -15.92 9.26
C PRO A 292 14.99 -16.07 8.91
N PRO A 293 14.60 -17.13 8.18
CA PRO A 293 13.21 -17.37 7.82
C PRO A 293 12.40 -17.90 9.01
N GLY A 294 11.14 -17.45 9.10
CA GLY A 294 10.14 -17.96 10.01
C GLY A 294 9.12 -18.88 9.30
N ARG A 295 7.86 -18.82 9.75
CA ARG A 295 6.75 -19.60 9.17
C ARG A 295 6.62 -19.31 7.67
N GLU A 296 6.47 -20.36 6.85
CA GLU A 296 6.36 -20.28 5.39
C GLU A 296 7.51 -19.51 4.70
N ALA A 297 8.69 -19.54 5.33
CA ALA A 297 9.88 -18.80 4.93
C ALA A 297 9.73 -17.26 4.93
N TYR A 298 8.67 -16.71 5.52
CA TYR A 298 8.57 -15.28 5.74
C TYR A 298 9.50 -14.82 6.88
N PRO A 299 10.04 -13.60 6.80
CA PRO A 299 10.83 -13.04 7.90
C PRO A 299 9.93 -12.75 9.12
N GLY A 300 10.53 -12.71 10.31
CA GLY A 300 9.78 -12.54 11.57
C GLY A 300 8.99 -11.23 11.69
N ASP A 301 9.34 -10.22 10.91
CA ASP A 301 8.70 -8.90 10.88
C ASP A 301 7.62 -8.75 9.77
N ILE A 302 7.17 -9.84 9.15
CA ILE A 302 6.16 -9.78 8.09
C ILE A 302 4.84 -9.14 8.56
N PHE A 303 4.43 -9.38 9.82
CA PHE A 303 3.27 -8.73 10.40
C PHE A 303 3.47 -7.20 10.46
N TYR A 304 4.65 -6.76 10.86
CA TYR A 304 5.00 -5.34 10.94
C TYR A 304 5.03 -4.66 9.57
N LEU A 305 5.40 -5.38 8.51
CA LEU A 305 5.32 -4.88 7.14
C LEU A 305 3.92 -4.33 6.81
N HIS A 306 2.89 -5.15 7.01
CA HIS A 306 1.51 -4.79 6.68
C HIS A 306 0.90 -3.86 7.73
N SER A 307 1.20 -4.04 9.02
CA SER A 307 0.64 -3.20 10.07
C SER A 307 1.11 -1.75 9.97
N ARG A 308 2.42 -1.50 9.76
CA ARG A 308 2.94 -0.13 9.59
C ARG A 308 2.42 0.58 8.34
N LEU A 309 2.08 -0.18 7.28
CA LEU A 309 1.44 0.36 6.08
C LEU A 309 -0.02 0.71 6.35
N LEU A 310 -0.79 -0.25 6.85
CA LEU A 310 -2.25 -0.11 7.00
C LEU A 310 -2.65 0.83 8.14
N GLU A 311 -1.84 0.95 9.19
CA GLU A 311 -2.07 1.93 10.27
C GLU A 311 -1.95 3.40 9.83
N ARG A 312 -1.39 3.67 8.65
CA ARG A 312 -1.37 5.00 8.03
C ARG A 312 -2.75 5.43 7.52
N ALA A 313 -3.64 4.46 7.23
CA ALA A 313 -5.03 4.74 6.90
C ALA A 313 -5.80 5.12 8.17
N VAL A 314 -6.45 6.31 8.15
CA VAL A 314 -6.98 6.94 9.35
C VAL A 314 -7.98 8.04 9.01
N LYS A 315 -8.87 8.37 9.94
CA LYS A 315 -9.62 9.64 9.97
C LYS A 315 -8.94 10.59 10.94
N MET A 316 -8.44 11.71 10.40
CA MET A 316 -7.73 12.72 11.19
C MET A 316 -8.68 13.48 12.10
N SER A 317 -8.17 13.90 13.26
CA SER A 317 -8.91 14.69 14.24
C SER A 317 -9.22 16.10 13.71
N LYS A 318 -10.16 16.78 14.37
CA LYS A 318 -10.54 18.16 14.09
C LYS A 318 -9.33 19.10 14.04
N LYS A 319 -8.42 18.98 15.00
CA LYS A 319 -7.20 19.79 15.07
C LYS A 319 -6.31 19.62 13.84
N ASN A 320 -6.32 18.43 13.24
CA ASN A 320 -5.51 18.07 12.10
C ASN A 320 -6.29 18.10 10.77
N GLY A 321 -7.40 18.87 10.73
CA GLY A 321 -8.10 19.22 9.50
C GLY A 321 -9.05 18.16 8.95
N TYR A 322 -9.48 17.16 9.72
CA TYR A 322 -10.50 16.17 9.32
C TYR A 322 -10.19 15.29 8.10
N GLY A 323 -9.02 15.41 7.48
CA GLY A 323 -8.64 14.57 6.35
C GLY A 323 -8.78 13.08 6.64
N SER A 324 -8.85 12.25 5.62
CA SER A 324 -8.92 10.81 5.81
C SER A 324 -8.22 10.04 4.70
N MET A 325 -7.64 8.91 5.04
CA MET A 325 -7.17 7.91 4.09
C MET A 325 -7.83 6.58 4.41
N THR A 326 -8.66 6.08 3.50
CA THR A 326 -9.34 4.79 3.59
C THR A 326 -8.54 3.77 2.80
N ALA A 327 -8.26 2.61 3.38
CA ALA A 327 -7.51 1.55 2.71
C ALA A 327 -8.40 0.35 2.37
N LEU A 328 -8.34 -0.08 1.12
CA LEU A 328 -8.89 -1.35 0.65
C LEU A 328 -7.74 -2.28 0.23
N PRO A 329 -7.07 -2.95 1.17
CA PRO A 329 -6.11 -3.99 0.83
C PRO A 329 -6.83 -5.20 0.23
N ILE A 330 -6.19 -5.81 -0.77
CA ILE A 330 -6.63 -7.05 -1.38
C ILE A 330 -5.67 -8.16 -0.96
N ILE A 331 -6.22 -9.31 -0.55
CA ILE A 331 -5.48 -10.53 -0.27
C ILE A 331 -6.07 -11.67 -1.11
N GLU A 332 -5.18 -12.44 -1.72
CA GLU A 332 -5.53 -13.65 -2.46
C GLU A 332 -5.42 -14.87 -1.55
N THR A 333 -6.50 -15.65 -1.48
CA THR A 333 -6.51 -16.96 -0.83
C THR A 333 -6.31 -18.09 -1.85
N GLN A 334 -6.02 -19.28 -1.36
CA GLN A 334 -6.01 -20.51 -2.12
C GLN A 334 -7.05 -21.45 -1.51
N ASP A 335 -7.98 -21.96 -2.32
CA ASP A 335 -9.05 -22.86 -1.90
C ASP A 335 -9.89 -22.31 -0.71
N GLY A 336 -10.08 -21.00 -0.66
CA GLY A 336 -10.83 -20.32 0.39
C GLY A 336 -10.17 -20.32 1.78
N ASP A 337 -8.89 -20.72 1.88
CA ASP A 337 -8.20 -20.80 3.19
C ASP A 337 -7.84 -19.41 3.74
N VAL A 338 -8.72 -18.91 4.60
CA VAL A 338 -8.50 -17.66 5.35
C VAL A 338 -7.61 -17.86 6.59
N SER A 339 -7.29 -19.12 6.95
CA SER A 339 -6.44 -19.46 8.11
C SER A 339 -4.94 -19.46 7.77
N ALA A 340 -4.60 -19.31 6.49
CA ALA A 340 -3.22 -19.16 6.04
C ALA A 340 -2.52 -17.94 6.68
N TYR A 341 -1.19 -17.93 6.67
CA TYR A 341 -0.40 -17.00 7.48
C TYR A 341 -0.64 -15.53 7.12
N ILE A 342 -0.55 -15.17 5.85
CA ILE A 342 -0.74 -13.76 5.41
C ILE A 342 -2.20 -13.30 5.56
N PRO A 343 -3.23 -14.07 5.12
CA PRO A 343 -4.62 -13.75 5.38
C PRO A 343 -4.91 -13.44 6.84
N THR A 344 -4.52 -14.33 7.76
CA THR A 344 -4.75 -14.18 9.20
C THR A 344 -4.13 -12.89 9.75
N ASN A 345 -2.90 -12.57 9.34
CA ASN A 345 -2.23 -11.34 9.75
C ASN A 345 -3.01 -10.11 9.30
N VAL A 346 -3.42 -10.04 8.03
CA VAL A 346 -4.10 -8.86 7.49
C VAL A 346 -5.52 -8.71 8.04
N ILE A 347 -6.26 -9.81 8.24
CA ILE A 347 -7.57 -9.80 8.93
C ILE A 347 -7.44 -9.18 10.33
N SER A 348 -6.36 -9.49 11.06
CA SER A 348 -6.16 -8.93 12.41
C SER A 348 -5.81 -7.45 12.43
N ILE A 349 -5.17 -6.93 11.37
CA ILE A 349 -4.77 -5.52 11.24
C ILE A 349 -5.93 -4.65 10.80
N THR A 350 -6.84 -5.18 9.98
CA THR A 350 -7.93 -4.42 9.35
C THR A 350 -9.14 -4.29 10.26
N ASP A 351 -10.01 -3.33 9.95
CA ASP A 351 -11.25 -3.03 10.69
C ASP A 351 -12.45 -3.86 10.19
N GLY A 352 -12.20 -4.87 9.40
CA GLY A 352 -13.15 -5.79 8.84
C GLY A 352 -12.67 -6.41 7.53
N GLN A 353 -13.50 -7.30 6.97
CA GLN A 353 -13.21 -7.95 5.70
C GLN A 353 -14.47 -8.20 4.88
N ILE A 354 -14.33 -8.06 3.57
CA ILE A 354 -15.28 -8.48 2.54
C ILE A 354 -14.74 -9.79 1.97
N TYR A 355 -15.38 -10.89 2.30
CA TYR A 355 -14.99 -12.22 1.82
C TYR A 355 -15.74 -12.57 0.54
N LEU A 356 -14.99 -12.92 -0.51
CA LEU A 356 -15.52 -13.37 -1.79
C LEU A 356 -15.34 -14.87 -1.93
N GLN A 357 -16.45 -15.58 -2.03
CA GLN A 357 -16.48 -17.04 -2.09
C GLN A 357 -16.60 -17.52 -3.55
N SER A 358 -15.71 -18.45 -3.93
CA SER A 358 -15.67 -19.01 -5.29
C SER A 358 -16.98 -19.72 -5.67
N GLU A 359 -17.57 -20.43 -4.73
CA GLU A 359 -18.83 -21.16 -4.96
C GLU A 359 -19.98 -20.22 -5.32
N LEU A 360 -20.13 -19.09 -4.60
CA LEU A 360 -21.13 -18.08 -4.91
C LEU A 360 -20.89 -17.45 -6.29
N PHE A 361 -19.60 -17.21 -6.64
CA PHE A 361 -19.25 -16.68 -7.95
C PHE A 361 -19.64 -17.63 -9.10
N PHE A 362 -19.37 -18.93 -8.95
CA PHE A 362 -19.73 -19.94 -9.94
C PHE A 362 -21.23 -20.20 -10.00
N GLN A 363 -21.98 -20.00 -8.91
CA GLN A 363 -23.44 -20.00 -8.90
C GLN A 363 -24.07 -18.79 -9.58
N GLY A 364 -23.25 -17.80 -10.03
CA GLY A 364 -23.70 -16.60 -10.70
C GLY A 364 -24.04 -15.43 -9.79
N GLN A 365 -23.82 -15.53 -8.49
CA GLN A 365 -23.99 -14.43 -7.55
C GLN A 365 -22.84 -13.41 -7.72
N ARG A 366 -23.17 -12.20 -8.11
CA ARG A 366 -22.19 -11.11 -8.35
C ARG A 366 -22.70 -9.80 -7.75
N PRO A 367 -21.95 -9.23 -6.79
CA PRO A 367 -20.68 -9.72 -6.23
C PRO A 367 -20.85 -10.99 -5.40
N ALA A 368 -19.82 -11.84 -5.41
CA ALA A 368 -19.80 -13.13 -4.70
C ALA A 368 -19.50 -12.97 -3.20
N VAL A 369 -20.11 -11.98 -2.56
CA VAL A 369 -19.88 -11.62 -1.17
C VAL A 369 -20.57 -12.62 -0.26
N ASP A 370 -19.79 -13.31 0.57
CA ASP A 370 -20.30 -14.09 1.69
C ASP A 370 -20.58 -13.15 2.87
N VAL A 371 -21.84 -12.86 3.09
CA VAL A 371 -22.29 -11.96 4.15
C VAL A 371 -22.15 -12.58 5.55
N GLY A 372 -22.11 -13.91 5.63
CA GLY A 372 -21.97 -14.63 6.89
C GLY A 372 -20.64 -14.36 7.60
N ILE A 373 -19.54 -14.44 6.83
CA ILE A 373 -18.18 -14.28 7.36
C ILE A 373 -17.58 -12.89 7.07
N SER A 374 -18.21 -12.07 6.25
CA SER A 374 -17.81 -10.69 6.03
C SER A 374 -18.22 -9.82 7.22
N VAL A 375 -17.35 -8.90 7.62
CA VAL A 375 -17.56 -8.05 8.81
C VAL A 375 -17.05 -6.64 8.55
N SER A 376 -17.82 -5.62 8.93
CA SER A 376 -17.32 -4.27 9.14
C SER A 376 -17.41 -3.93 10.63
N ARG A 377 -16.26 -3.62 11.26
CA ARG A 377 -16.23 -3.27 12.70
C ARG A 377 -16.75 -1.87 12.96
N VAL A 378 -16.75 -0.99 11.96
CA VAL A 378 -17.39 0.34 12.04
C VAL A 378 -18.91 0.20 11.91
N GLY A 379 -19.38 -0.66 11.03
CA GLY A 379 -20.78 -1.01 10.87
C GLY A 379 -21.67 0.21 10.60
N GLY A 380 -22.83 0.25 11.24
CA GLY A 380 -23.85 1.29 11.03
C GLY A 380 -23.43 2.72 11.33
N ASP A 381 -22.28 2.96 11.98
CA ASP A 381 -21.75 4.31 12.18
C ASP A 381 -21.19 4.91 10.87
N ALA A 382 -20.83 4.05 9.92
CA ALA A 382 -20.43 4.43 8.56
C ALA A 382 -21.60 4.45 7.56
N GLN A 383 -22.85 4.45 8.01
CA GLN A 383 -24.04 4.51 7.15
C GLN A 383 -24.78 5.82 7.30
N THR A 384 -25.44 6.25 6.21
CA THR A 384 -26.43 7.32 6.28
C THR A 384 -27.64 6.86 7.13
N LYS A 385 -28.37 7.79 7.72
CA LYS A 385 -29.57 7.46 8.53
C LYS A 385 -30.58 6.63 7.73
N ALA A 386 -30.78 6.97 6.45
CA ALA A 386 -31.69 6.25 5.57
C ALA A 386 -31.23 4.79 5.34
N MET A 387 -29.95 4.60 5.01
CA MET A 387 -29.38 3.26 4.81
C MET A 387 -29.50 2.42 6.09
N LYS A 388 -29.17 2.98 7.24
CA LYS A 388 -29.26 2.30 8.54
C LYS A 388 -30.67 1.82 8.87
N GLN A 389 -31.70 2.60 8.51
CA GLN A 389 -33.09 2.21 8.70
C GLN A 389 -33.54 1.08 7.77
N VAL A 390 -33.15 1.15 6.50
CA VAL A 390 -33.58 0.15 5.50
C VAL A 390 -32.79 -1.16 5.61
N ALA A 391 -31.49 -1.09 5.87
CA ALA A 391 -30.58 -2.25 5.85
C ALA A 391 -30.42 -2.92 7.24
N GLY A 392 -31.04 -2.39 8.29
CA GLY A 392 -30.78 -2.85 9.67
C GLY A 392 -31.01 -4.35 9.90
N ASN A 393 -32.03 -4.92 9.27
CA ASN A 393 -32.37 -6.35 9.40
C ASN A 393 -31.90 -7.19 8.21
N LEU A 394 -31.45 -6.57 7.11
CA LEU A 394 -31.16 -7.26 5.84
C LEU A 394 -30.18 -8.43 6.00
N ARG A 395 -29.18 -8.27 6.86
CA ARG A 395 -28.18 -9.30 7.12
C ARG A 395 -28.80 -10.53 7.83
N LEU A 396 -29.69 -10.32 8.80
CA LEU A 396 -30.38 -11.37 9.50
C LEU A 396 -31.36 -12.10 8.57
N ASP A 397 -32.08 -11.34 7.75
CA ASP A 397 -33.03 -11.89 6.78
C ASP A 397 -32.32 -12.75 5.74
N LEU A 398 -31.15 -12.29 5.24
CA LEU A 398 -30.34 -13.07 4.29
C LEU A 398 -29.77 -14.34 4.94
N ALA A 399 -29.31 -14.28 6.18
CA ALA A 399 -28.83 -15.45 6.90
C ALA A 399 -29.95 -16.50 7.09
N SER A 400 -31.15 -16.05 7.48
CA SER A 400 -32.33 -16.92 7.59
C SER A 400 -32.73 -17.54 6.24
N TYR A 401 -32.65 -16.74 5.16
CA TYR A 401 -32.90 -17.25 3.82
C TYR A 401 -31.88 -18.34 3.42
N GLN A 402 -30.60 -18.14 3.66
CA GLN A 402 -29.55 -19.10 3.33
C GLN A 402 -29.71 -20.41 4.12
N GLU A 403 -30.07 -20.35 5.39
CA GLU A 403 -30.37 -21.52 6.21
C GLU A 403 -31.56 -22.31 5.64
N LEU A 404 -32.65 -21.63 5.30
CA LEU A 404 -33.84 -22.26 4.73
C LEU A 404 -33.64 -22.76 3.31
N ALA A 405 -32.84 -22.07 2.48
CA ALA A 405 -32.56 -22.47 1.11
C ALA A 405 -31.87 -23.84 1.03
N GLY A 406 -31.06 -24.22 2.02
CA GLY A 406 -30.49 -25.55 2.13
C GLY A 406 -31.55 -26.67 2.23
N PHE A 407 -32.64 -26.41 2.91
CA PHE A 407 -33.75 -27.36 3.05
C PHE A 407 -34.58 -27.49 1.77
N THR A 408 -34.70 -26.45 0.96
CA THR A 408 -35.47 -26.50 -0.30
C THR A 408 -34.83 -27.36 -1.36
N GLN A 409 -33.52 -27.56 -1.33
CA GLN A 409 -32.81 -28.46 -2.27
C GLN A 409 -33.12 -29.94 -2.00
N PHE A 410 -33.50 -30.30 -0.79
CA PHE A 410 -33.85 -31.66 -0.41
C PHE A 410 -35.37 -31.98 -0.56
N GLY A 411 -36.13 -31.06 -1.11
CA GLY A 411 -37.53 -31.16 -1.61
C GLY A 411 -38.52 -31.67 -0.59
N SER A 412 -39.56 -31.14 -0.47
CA SER A 412 -40.93 -31.59 -0.50
C SER A 412 -41.85 -30.91 0.50
N ASP A 413 -41.59 -30.73 1.73
CA ASP A 413 -42.64 -30.17 2.62
C ASP A 413 -42.09 -29.06 3.52
N LEU A 414 -41.88 -27.89 2.91
CA LEU A 414 -41.77 -26.67 3.69
C LEU A 414 -43.10 -26.36 4.33
N ASP A 415 -43.13 -26.16 5.63
CA ASP A 415 -44.29 -25.65 6.30
C ASP A 415 -44.66 -24.25 5.77
N ALA A 416 -45.92 -23.81 6.00
CA ALA A 416 -46.42 -22.56 5.46
C ALA A 416 -45.60 -21.33 5.90
N VAL A 417 -44.94 -21.39 7.07
CA VAL A 417 -44.10 -20.31 7.60
C VAL A 417 -42.80 -20.23 6.84
N SER A 418 -42.08 -21.36 6.65
CA SER A 418 -40.83 -21.43 5.89
C SER A 418 -41.02 -21.03 4.42
N TYR A 419 -42.15 -21.44 3.80
CA TYR A 419 -42.50 -21.03 2.44
C TYR A 419 -42.76 -19.52 2.33
N THR A 420 -43.38 -18.93 3.35
CA THR A 420 -43.66 -17.50 3.40
C THR A 420 -42.38 -16.68 3.54
N HIS A 421 -41.45 -17.13 4.38
CA HIS A 421 -40.14 -16.49 4.53
C HIS A 421 -39.31 -16.54 3.24
N LEU A 422 -39.27 -17.68 2.55
CA LEU A 422 -38.58 -17.81 1.26
C LEU A 422 -39.15 -16.92 0.16
N ARG A 423 -40.45 -16.59 0.20
CA ARG A 423 -41.10 -15.71 -0.78
C ARG A 423 -40.98 -14.21 -0.46
N ALA A 424 -40.75 -13.88 0.80
CA ALA A 424 -40.66 -12.48 1.26
C ALA A 424 -39.29 -11.84 0.97
N HIS A 425 -38.31 -12.63 0.59
CA HIS A 425 -36.92 -12.23 0.28
C HIS A 425 -36.56 -12.60 -1.15
#